data_17a731ac3e5f280ea0f621e009217459
#
_entry.id   17a731ac3e5f280ea0f621e009217459
#
_cell.length_a   1.000
_cell.length_b   1.000
_cell.length_c   1.000
_cell.angle_alpha   90.00
_cell.angle_beta   90.00
_cell.angle_gamma   90.00
#
_symmetry.space_group_name_H-M   'P 1'
#
loop_
_entity.id
_entity.type
_entity.pdbx_description
1 polymer ?
#
loop_
_entity_poly.entity_id
_entity_poly.type
_entity_poly.pdbx_seq_one_letter_code
_entity_poly.pdbx_strand_id
1 'polypeptide(L)'
;MADKDISPSRSYDDKNASFPPEKGGAEVLEHAGQGRRASTAVNIVQNPLQSKTKEQTIADARVFAESNGMSEHADLFGRAALIARDPESFESVDLLDDERAALIYERDHKWHGSKMLWYSIGLCAVGAATQGWDQTGANGANLSFPKEFGIDGTGRDEWIVGIINSIIFLTAGLIGAFIVDPLNHYFGRRGEIFITAACLTATPIASGFSRNWQELFAIRFIMGIGIGAKNATVPIYSAEMAPARIRGALVMFWQLWVVIGIFLGFCANVIVKDIGDIAWRLELGSAFIPAFILMLGIYFCPESPRWLMKHGRISEGFVSMSKLRAHPILGARDYYYSYVIYHEELRENAGAGYFQRLWDCFAVPRIRRANYGASTVMLAQQMCGINIISFYSSTIFREADFSHDQALYASLGYGAIQVVFTIPTLFLIDTKGRRFLTLATFPFMCIFLLAAGLALLNNTDNQAAKIAPVALFVYLFTIAYCLGEGPVAFQYSAEVFPTIQREQGMAWAVCINNTFAGILGLTFPRMRTVMTPTGAFGFYAGLNLIAWGMIFCFVRETKQMTLEELDQVFSVPTSQFLSYETKVWLPYMFKKYILQKKIERPPQIIEKSEKTFA
;
A
#
# COMPACT_ATOMS: atom_id res chain seq x y z
N MET A 1 -35.34 -39.65 -26.17
CA MET A 1 -34.17 -40.07 -26.93
C MET A 1 -33.08 -39.03 -26.72
N ALA A 2 -32.28 -39.41 -26.05
CA ALA A 2 -30.89 -39.77 -25.71
C ALA A 2 -30.29 -38.74 -24.72
N ASP A 3 -30.15 -39.26 -23.53
CA ASP A 3 -29.20 -38.86 -22.50
C ASP A 3 -27.81 -38.61 -23.03
N LYS A 4 -27.14 -37.60 -22.47
CA LYS A 4 -25.70 -37.65 -22.23
C LYS A 4 -25.40 -37.02 -20.88
N ASP A 5 -25.13 -37.92 -19.95
CA ASP A 5 -24.47 -37.71 -18.68
C ASP A 5 -23.23 -36.83 -18.79
N ILE A 6 -23.19 -35.84 -17.92
CA ILE A 6 -21.92 -35.16 -17.55
C ILE A 6 -21.68 -35.51 -16.09
N SER A 7 -20.83 -36.51 -15.87
CA SER A 7 -20.34 -36.89 -14.55
C SER A 7 -19.29 -35.87 -14.05
N PRO A 8 -19.22 -35.65 -12.74
CA PRO A 8 -18.34 -34.67 -12.12
C PRO A 8 -17.00 -35.29 -11.66
N SER A 9 -16.07 -34.40 -11.36
CA SER A 9 -14.91 -34.57 -10.49
C SER A 9 -13.79 -35.51 -10.95
N ARG A 10 -12.71 -34.88 -11.44
CA ARG A 10 -11.37 -35.45 -11.24
C ARG A 10 -10.76 -34.76 -10.01
N SER A 11 -10.67 -35.52 -8.93
CA SER A 11 -9.77 -35.30 -7.82
C SER A 11 -8.33 -35.30 -8.37
N TYR A 12 -7.59 -34.22 -8.13
CA TYR A 12 -6.16 -34.20 -8.38
C TYR A 12 -5.47 -35.03 -7.31
N ASP A 13 -5.11 -36.27 -7.67
CA ASP A 13 -4.16 -37.08 -6.93
C ASP A 13 -2.74 -36.50 -7.11
N ASP A 14 -2.17 -36.13 -5.99
CA ASP A 14 -0.80 -35.67 -5.80
C ASP A 14 0.20 -36.84 -5.93
N LYS A 15 0.36 -37.40 -7.12
CA LYS A 15 1.39 -38.43 -7.41
C LYS A 15 1.81 -38.34 -8.88
N ASN A 16 2.90 -37.59 -9.12
CA ASN A 16 3.96 -37.92 -10.07
C ASN A 16 4.74 -36.68 -10.49
N ALA A 17 5.64 -36.24 -9.61
CA ALA A 17 6.87 -35.55 -10.00
C ALA A 17 8.02 -36.25 -9.29
N SER A 18 8.40 -37.43 -9.80
CA SER A 18 9.57 -38.16 -9.32
C SER A 18 10.82 -37.58 -9.98
N PHE A 19 11.58 -36.79 -9.24
CA PHE A 19 13.00 -36.60 -9.53
C PHE A 19 13.77 -37.84 -9.07
N PRO A 20 14.84 -38.23 -9.77
CA PRO A 20 15.65 -39.38 -9.36
C PRO A 20 16.29 -39.13 -7.99
N PRO A 21 16.35 -40.12 -7.08
CA PRO A 21 16.91 -39.95 -5.76
C PRO A 21 18.43 -39.86 -5.83
N GLU A 22 18.98 -38.71 -5.40
CA GLU A 22 20.38 -38.64 -5.01
C GLU A 22 20.61 -39.49 -3.75
N LYS A 23 21.51 -40.46 -3.87
CA LYS A 23 22.00 -41.28 -2.77
C LYS A 23 22.81 -40.39 -1.80
N GLY A 24 22.25 -40.08 -0.63
CA GLY A 24 22.93 -39.31 0.42
C GLY A 24 22.03 -38.84 1.57
N GLY A 25 20.80 -39.35 1.69
CA GLY A 25 19.79 -38.78 2.57
C GLY A 25 19.49 -39.53 3.91
N ALA A 26 20.35 -40.39 4.41
CA ALA A 26 20.04 -41.15 5.64
C ALA A 26 20.57 -40.53 6.96
N GLU A 27 21.47 -39.55 6.90
CA GLU A 27 22.04 -38.92 8.12
C GLU A 27 21.41 -37.56 8.48
N VAL A 28 20.56 -37.01 7.64
CA VAL A 28 20.00 -35.64 7.85
C VAL A 28 18.67 -35.67 8.61
N LEU A 29 18.02 -36.83 8.76
CA LEU A 29 16.69 -36.92 9.40
C LEU A 29 16.72 -37.04 10.93
N GLU A 30 17.84 -37.36 11.52
CA GLU A 30 17.96 -37.48 13.01
C GLU A 30 18.24 -36.15 13.72
N HIS A 31 18.66 -35.09 12.98
CA HIS A 31 18.90 -33.74 13.53
C HIS A 31 17.75 -32.75 13.40
N ALA A 32 16.67 -33.07 12.70
CA ALA A 32 15.52 -32.17 12.49
C ALA A 32 14.62 -31.98 13.72
N GLY A 33 14.80 -32.78 14.77
CA GLY A 33 13.98 -32.77 16.00
C GLY A 33 14.46 -31.81 17.11
N GLN A 34 15.70 -31.33 17.08
CA GLN A 34 16.29 -30.54 18.18
C GLN A 34 16.73 -29.10 17.79
N GLY A 35 16.54 -28.66 16.58
CA GLY A 35 17.11 -27.40 16.03
C GLY A 35 16.17 -26.21 15.87
N ARG A 36 15.06 -26.07 16.65
CA ARG A 36 14.30 -24.81 16.70
C ARG A 36 14.92 -23.71 17.57
N ARG A 37 16.21 -23.83 17.91
CA ARG A 37 16.97 -22.78 18.59
C ARG A 37 18.08 -22.28 17.70
N ALA A 38 17.90 -21.04 17.20
CA ALA A 38 18.93 -20.12 16.76
C ALA A 38 19.99 -20.69 15.79
N SER A 39 19.68 -20.87 14.53
CA SER A 39 20.71 -20.69 13.52
C SER A 39 20.80 -19.18 13.20
N THR A 40 21.69 -18.50 13.88
CA THR A 40 22.25 -17.21 13.46
C THR A 40 23.26 -17.50 12.32
N ALA A 41 22.78 -18.08 11.25
CA ALA A 41 23.47 -18.03 9.97
C ALA A 41 22.83 -16.89 9.20
N VAL A 42 23.60 -15.83 9.04
CA VAL A 42 23.33 -14.77 8.05
C VAL A 42 23.40 -15.45 6.68
N ASN A 43 22.29 -16.00 6.23
CA ASN A 43 22.14 -16.40 4.85
C ASN A 43 21.97 -15.09 4.08
N ILE A 44 23.09 -14.60 3.55
CA ILE A 44 23.10 -13.64 2.46
C ILE A 44 22.24 -14.30 1.38
N VAL A 45 21.07 -13.73 1.08
CA VAL A 45 20.28 -14.16 -0.08
C VAL A 45 21.04 -13.72 -1.32
N GLN A 46 22.08 -14.49 -1.64
CA GLN A 46 22.74 -14.42 -2.93
C GLN A 46 21.69 -14.84 -3.96
N ASN A 47 21.72 -14.21 -5.13
CA ASN A 47 20.93 -14.66 -6.26
C ASN A 47 21.08 -16.19 -6.40
N PRO A 48 20.00 -16.98 -6.24
CA PRO A 48 20.10 -18.45 -6.20
C PRO A 48 20.80 -19.04 -7.42
N LEU A 49 20.74 -18.33 -8.55
CA LEU A 49 21.40 -18.73 -9.78
C LEU A 49 22.93 -18.56 -9.74
N GLN A 50 23.46 -17.70 -8.84
CA GLN A 50 24.91 -17.51 -8.73
C GLN A 50 25.64 -18.71 -8.11
N SER A 51 24.94 -19.54 -7.35
CA SER A 51 25.49 -20.79 -6.79
C SER A 51 25.72 -21.88 -7.84
N LYS A 52 25.09 -21.79 -9.03
CA LYS A 52 25.17 -22.76 -10.11
C LYS A 52 26.22 -22.38 -11.17
N THR A 53 26.78 -23.36 -11.89
CA THR A 53 27.64 -23.07 -13.04
C THR A 53 26.83 -22.51 -14.22
N LYS A 54 27.49 -21.90 -15.22
CA LYS A 54 26.81 -21.37 -16.41
C LYS A 54 26.08 -22.48 -17.17
N GLU A 55 26.73 -23.64 -17.33
CA GLU A 55 26.19 -24.80 -18.05
C GLU A 55 24.97 -25.36 -17.31
N GLN A 56 25.04 -25.51 -16.00
CA GLN A 56 23.90 -25.95 -15.18
C GLN A 56 22.73 -24.97 -15.28
N THR A 57 22.98 -23.67 -15.24
CA THR A 57 21.94 -22.65 -15.35
C THR A 57 21.21 -22.72 -16.70
N ILE A 58 21.95 -22.93 -17.81
CA ILE A 58 21.35 -23.10 -19.13
C ILE A 58 20.55 -24.42 -19.22
N ALA A 59 21.12 -25.53 -18.71
CA ALA A 59 20.45 -26.83 -18.73
C ALA A 59 19.13 -26.79 -17.94
N ASP A 60 19.15 -26.25 -16.73
CA ASP A 60 17.96 -26.11 -15.88
C ASP A 60 16.89 -25.24 -16.55
N ALA A 61 17.28 -24.15 -17.21
CA ALA A 61 16.35 -23.26 -17.91
C ALA A 61 15.72 -23.91 -19.16
N ARG A 62 16.49 -24.73 -19.90
CA ARG A 62 15.95 -25.51 -21.02
C ARG A 62 14.98 -26.58 -20.54
N VAL A 63 15.34 -27.35 -19.50
CA VAL A 63 14.45 -28.33 -18.87
C VAL A 63 13.17 -27.67 -18.36
N PHE A 64 13.28 -26.49 -17.76
CA PHE A 64 12.12 -25.70 -17.36
C PHE A 64 11.20 -25.39 -18.54
N ALA A 65 11.74 -24.90 -19.64
CA ALA A 65 10.95 -24.57 -20.82
C ALA A 65 10.29 -25.83 -21.46
N GLU A 66 11.02 -26.90 -21.57
CA GLU A 66 10.53 -28.16 -22.14
C GLU A 66 9.44 -28.80 -21.28
N SER A 67 9.68 -28.90 -19.97
CA SER A 67 8.73 -29.50 -19.02
C SER A 67 7.40 -28.73 -18.89
N ASN A 68 7.38 -27.45 -19.26
CA ASN A 68 6.19 -26.59 -19.16
C ASN A 68 5.57 -26.28 -20.55
N GLY A 69 5.88 -27.04 -21.57
CA GLY A 69 5.26 -26.90 -22.91
C GLY A 69 5.71 -25.64 -23.67
N MET A 70 6.92 -25.15 -23.39
CA MET A 70 7.52 -23.97 -24.03
C MET A 70 8.81 -24.34 -24.77
N SER A 71 8.87 -25.53 -25.39
CA SER A 71 10.08 -26.05 -26.06
C SER A 71 10.61 -25.12 -27.14
N GLU A 72 9.72 -24.39 -27.84
CA GLU A 72 10.10 -23.38 -28.85
C GLU A 72 10.95 -22.24 -28.27
N HIS A 73 10.83 -21.99 -26.96
CA HIS A 73 11.52 -20.92 -26.24
C HIS A 73 12.71 -21.43 -25.41
N ALA A 74 13.08 -22.71 -25.51
CA ALA A 74 14.14 -23.33 -24.69
C ALA A 74 15.47 -22.58 -24.77
N ASP A 75 15.90 -22.20 -25.96
CA ASP A 75 17.14 -21.44 -26.17
C ASP A 75 17.04 -19.99 -25.67
N LEU A 76 15.86 -19.36 -25.80
CA LEU A 76 15.58 -18.04 -25.24
C LEU A 76 15.72 -18.07 -23.73
N PHE A 77 15.13 -19.08 -23.06
CA PHE A 77 15.25 -19.23 -21.60
C PHE A 77 16.68 -19.54 -21.16
N GLY A 78 17.45 -20.31 -21.94
CA GLY A 78 18.86 -20.57 -21.68
C GLY A 78 19.69 -19.28 -21.63
N ARG A 79 19.55 -18.41 -22.65
CA ARG A 79 20.20 -17.08 -22.67
C ARG A 79 19.67 -16.16 -21.56
N ALA A 80 18.36 -16.12 -21.37
CA ALA A 80 17.71 -15.33 -20.34
C ALA A 80 18.15 -15.67 -18.91
N ALA A 81 18.37 -16.95 -18.62
CA ALA A 81 18.85 -17.44 -17.34
C ALA A 81 20.28 -16.98 -17.02
N LEU A 82 21.17 -16.92 -18.02
CA LEU A 82 22.50 -16.36 -17.84
C LEU A 82 22.47 -14.87 -17.49
N ILE A 83 21.58 -14.10 -18.13
CA ILE A 83 21.37 -12.70 -17.81
C ILE A 83 20.77 -12.54 -16.40
N ALA A 84 19.82 -13.42 -16.01
CA ALA A 84 19.24 -13.42 -14.67
C ALA A 84 20.28 -13.77 -13.58
N ARG A 85 21.26 -14.63 -13.90
CA ARG A 85 22.35 -15.01 -13.01
C ARG A 85 23.29 -13.83 -12.72
N ASP A 86 23.66 -13.07 -13.76
CA ASP A 86 24.54 -11.92 -13.66
C ASP A 86 24.06 -10.80 -14.62
N PRO A 87 23.20 -9.91 -14.13
CA PRO A 87 22.65 -8.83 -14.96
C PRO A 87 23.68 -7.79 -15.44
N GLU A 88 24.83 -7.67 -14.76
CA GLU A 88 25.85 -6.67 -15.12
C GLU A 88 26.77 -7.19 -16.24
N SER A 89 27.00 -8.50 -16.32
CA SER A 89 27.90 -9.10 -17.30
C SER A 89 27.19 -9.67 -18.55
N PHE A 90 26.01 -9.17 -18.90
CA PHE A 90 25.26 -9.64 -20.06
C PHE A 90 26.04 -9.50 -21.39
N GLU A 91 27.01 -8.59 -21.45
CA GLU A 91 27.88 -8.40 -22.62
C GLU A 91 28.74 -9.63 -22.93
N SER A 92 28.98 -10.50 -21.94
CA SER A 92 29.74 -11.75 -22.07
C SER A 92 28.89 -12.95 -22.51
N VAL A 93 27.58 -12.77 -22.66
CA VAL A 93 26.64 -13.81 -23.09
C VAL A 93 26.48 -13.74 -24.61
N ASP A 94 26.42 -14.91 -25.25
CA ASP A 94 26.15 -15.01 -26.71
C ASP A 94 24.65 -14.70 -26.95
N LEU A 95 24.37 -13.45 -27.28
CA LEU A 95 23.05 -12.88 -27.49
C LEU A 95 22.86 -12.51 -28.96
N LEU A 96 21.63 -12.58 -29.42
CA LEU A 96 21.23 -12.00 -30.70
C LEU A 96 21.39 -10.47 -30.67
N ASP A 97 21.61 -9.83 -31.81
CA ASP A 97 21.86 -8.40 -31.88
C ASP A 97 20.65 -7.58 -31.36
N ASP A 98 19.43 -8.02 -31.64
CA ASP A 98 18.19 -7.43 -31.14
C ASP A 98 18.01 -7.60 -29.63
N GLU A 99 18.37 -8.76 -29.07
CA GLU A 99 18.36 -9.04 -27.63
C GLU A 99 19.37 -8.13 -26.89
N ARG A 100 20.58 -8.00 -27.44
CA ARG A 100 21.62 -7.13 -26.90
C ARG A 100 21.19 -5.67 -26.93
N ALA A 101 20.64 -5.21 -28.05
CA ALA A 101 20.12 -3.85 -28.19
C ALA A 101 19.01 -3.57 -27.16
N ALA A 102 18.08 -4.53 -26.93
CA ALA A 102 17.00 -4.40 -25.95
C ALA A 102 17.52 -4.26 -24.51
N LEU A 103 18.58 -5.00 -24.13
CA LEU A 103 19.19 -4.93 -22.81
C LEU A 103 19.93 -3.61 -22.58
N ILE A 104 20.67 -3.13 -23.57
CA ILE A 104 21.32 -1.82 -23.52
C ILE A 104 20.28 -0.72 -23.40
N TYR A 105 19.22 -0.78 -24.20
CA TYR A 105 18.15 0.19 -24.17
C TYR A 105 17.41 0.21 -22.81
N GLU A 106 17.14 -0.97 -22.20
CA GLU A 106 16.58 -1.07 -20.85
C GLU A 106 17.51 -0.46 -19.79
N ARG A 107 18.85 -0.68 -19.92
CA ARG A 107 19.83 -0.12 -19.01
C ARG A 107 19.81 1.41 -19.03
N ASP A 108 19.79 1.98 -20.22
CA ASP A 108 19.94 3.44 -20.43
C ASP A 108 18.60 4.19 -20.21
N HIS A 109 17.45 3.50 -20.38
CA HIS A 109 16.12 4.09 -20.28
C HIS A 109 15.27 3.40 -19.20
N LYS A 110 15.44 3.79 -17.93
CA LYS A 110 14.77 3.17 -16.76
C LYS A 110 13.23 3.09 -16.87
N TRP A 111 12.62 4.07 -17.51
CA TRP A 111 11.16 4.19 -17.65
C TRP A 111 10.62 3.57 -18.95
N HIS A 112 11.48 2.96 -19.74
CA HIS A 112 11.02 2.28 -20.94
C HIS A 112 10.28 0.97 -20.58
N GLY A 113 9.08 0.80 -21.13
CA GLY A 113 8.24 -0.36 -20.92
C GLY A 113 7.25 -0.55 -22.06
N SER A 114 6.63 -1.72 -22.14
CA SER A 114 5.60 -2.00 -23.14
C SER A 114 4.37 -1.09 -22.95
N LYS A 115 3.64 -0.84 -24.02
CA LYS A 115 2.35 -0.11 -23.96
C LYS A 115 1.38 -0.79 -22.98
N MET A 116 1.40 -2.13 -22.94
CA MET A 116 0.54 -2.91 -22.04
C MET A 116 0.91 -2.72 -20.56
N LEU A 117 2.20 -2.59 -20.23
CA LEU A 117 2.66 -2.27 -18.88
C LEU A 117 2.09 -0.92 -18.43
N TRP A 118 2.26 0.13 -19.24
CA TRP A 118 1.79 1.48 -18.89
C TRP A 118 0.26 1.58 -18.83
N TYR A 119 -0.43 0.86 -19.69
CA TYR A 119 -1.88 0.74 -19.64
C TYR A 119 -2.34 0.11 -18.31
N SER A 120 -1.73 -1.03 -17.92
CA SER A 120 -2.06 -1.72 -16.68
C SER A 120 -1.74 -0.88 -15.43
N ILE A 121 -0.60 -0.18 -15.44
CA ILE A 121 -0.23 0.75 -14.36
C ILE A 121 -1.20 1.94 -14.29
N GLY A 122 -1.60 2.50 -15.44
CA GLY A 122 -2.60 3.56 -15.49
C GLY A 122 -3.95 3.14 -14.91
N LEU A 123 -4.38 1.90 -15.15
CA LEU A 123 -5.59 1.36 -14.53
C LEU A 123 -5.44 1.13 -13.01
N CYS A 124 -4.29 0.65 -12.57
CA CYS A 124 -3.99 0.57 -11.14
C CYS A 124 -4.05 1.96 -10.47
N ALA A 125 -3.57 2.99 -11.18
CA ALA A 125 -3.66 4.37 -10.74
C ALA A 125 -5.11 4.87 -10.62
N VAL A 126 -5.97 4.55 -11.60
CA VAL A 126 -7.42 4.82 -11.52
C VAL A 126 -8.04 4.07 -10.32
N GLY A 127 -7.61 2.83 -10.06
CA GLY A 127 -8.02 2.07 -8.89
C GLY A 127 -7.64 2.76 -7.56
N ALA A 128 -6.46 3.37 -7.49
CA ALA A 128 -6.06 4.17 -6.34
C ALA A 128 -6.89 5.45 -6.21
N ALA A 129 -7.12 6.16 -7.32
CA ALA A 129 -7.94 7.37 -7.35
C ALA A 129 -9.39 7.13 -6.91
N THR A 130 -9.95 5.95 -7.20
CA THR A 130 -11.30 5.58 -6.73
C THR A 130 -11.40 5.68 -5.20
N GLN A 131 -10.37 5.25 -4.46
CA GLN A 131 -10.37 5.33 -2.99
C GLN A 131 -10.41 6.78 -2.49
N GLY A 132 -9.62 7.66 -3.08
CA GLY A 132 -9.61 9.07 -2.70
C GLY A 132 -10.93 9.77 -3.01
N TRP A 133 -11.53 9.47 -4.15
CA TRP A 133 -12.81 10.04 -4.57
C TRP A 133 -13.96 9.63 -3.62
N ASP A 134 -14.02 8.35 -3.23
CA ASP A 134 -15.02 7.85 -2.28
C ASP A 134 -14.96 8.58 -0.93
N GLN A 135 -13.76 8.90 -0.45
CA GLN A 135 -13.58 9.63 0.81
C GLN A 135 -14.17 11.05 0.76
N THR A 136 -14.07 11.70 -0.38
CA THR A 136 -14.45 13.10 -0.53
C THR A 136 -15.89 13.30 -0.98
N GLY A 137 -16.49 12.33 -1.67
CA GLY A 137 -17.93 12.34 -1.96
C GLY A 137 -18.79 12.45 -0.70
N ALA A 138 -18.41 11.74 0.37
CA ALA A 138 -19.08 11.84 1.66
C ALA A 138 -18.92 13.21 2.35
N ASN A 139 -17.81 13.91 2.09
CA ASN A 139 -17.51 15.20 2.73
C ASN A 139 -18.54 16.29 2.35
N GLY A 140 -18.82 16.46 1.07
CA GLY A 140 -19.87 17.38 0.61
C GLY A 140 -21.26 16.95 1.07
N ALA A 141 -21.59 15.67 0.88
CA ALA A 141 -22.90 15.11 1.24
C ALA A 141 -23.24 15.26 2.74
N ASN A 142 -22.24 15.26 3.65
CA ASN A 142 -22.43 15.46 5.08
C ASN A 142 -23.09 16.81 5.44
N LEU A 143 -23.10 17.78 4.53
CA LEU A 143 -23.77 19.05 4.75
C LEU A 143 -25.29 18.98 4.53
N SER A 144 -25.77 17.97 3.81
CA SER A 144 -27.16 17.92 3.32
C SER A 144 -27.93 16.68 3.75
N PHE A 145 -27.38 15.44 3.61
CA PHE A 145 -28.13 14.21 3.88
C PHE A 145 -28.62 14.05 5.33
N PRO A 146 -27.92 14.56 6.39
CA PRO A 146 -28.44 14.44 7.75
C PRO A 146 -29.77 15.13 7.93
N LYS A 147 -29.95 16.30 7.32
CA LYS A 147 -31.20 17.06 7.34
C LYS A 147 -32.32 16.35 6.59
N GLU A 148 -32.02 15.81 5.40
CA GLU A 148 -33.01 15.11 4.58
C GLU A 148 -33.53 13.83 5.27
N PHE A 149 -32.66 13.12 5.98
CA PHE A 149 -33.05 11.90 6.70
C PHE A 149 -33.56 12.16 8.13
N GLY A 150 -33.61 13.42 8.59
CA GLY A 150 -34.06 13.78 9.93
C GLY A 150 -33.16 13.26 11.04
N ILE A 151 -31.85 13.23 10.79
CA ILE A 151 -30.78 12.77 11.71
C ILE A 151 -29.76 13.90 11.96
N ASP A 152 -30.23 15.15 11.96
CA ASP A 152 -29.38 16.36 12.21
C ASP A 152 -29.40 16.83 13.67
N GLY A 153 -30.03 16.05 14.56
CA GLY A 153 -30.06 16.32 16.00
C GLY A 153 -28.75 15.99 16.73
N THR A 154 -28.73 16.30 18.03
CA THR A 154 -27.60 15.99 18.91
C THR A 154 -27.75 14.61 19.57
N GLY A 155 -26.65 14.02 20.01
CA GLY A 155 -26.65 12.77 20.76
C GLY A 155 -26.74 11.53 19.87
N ARG A 156 -27.93 10.91 19.72
CA ARG A 156 -28.13 9.70 18.93
C ARG A 156 -27.81 9.91 17.45
N ASP A 157 -28.25 11.03 16.90
CA ASP A 157 -28.13 11.30 15.46
C ASP A 157 -26.68 11.50 15.04
N GLU A 158 -25.86 12.11 15.91
CA GLU A 158 -24.41 12.22 15.68
C GLU A 158 -23.73 10.85 15.55
N TRP A 159 -24.14 9.88 16.36
CA TRP A 159 -23.67 8.50 16.24
C TRP A 159 -24.14 7.83 14.96
N ILE A 160 -25.37 8.10 14.50
CA ILE A 160 -25.89 7.58 13.24
C ILE A 160 -25.10 8.16 12.06
N VAL A 161 -24.85 9.47 12.02
CA VAL A 161 -24.00 10.08 10.99
C VAL A 161 -22.57 9.53 11.06
N GLY A 162 -22.03 9.38 12.24
CA GLY A 162 -20.72 8.80 12.46
C GLY A 162 -20.61 7.38 11.91
N ILE A 163 -21.58 6.50 12.22
CA ILE A 163 -21.54 5.11 11.75
C ILE A 163 -21.74 4.99 10.23
N ILE A 164 -22.59 5.82 9.63
CA ILE A 164 -22.75 5.87 8.17
C ILE A 164 -21.44 6.21 7.49
N ASN A 165 -20.66 7.16 8.02
CA ASN A 165 -19.40 7.57 7.44
C ASN A 165 -18.25 6.58 7.73
N SER A 166 -18.30 5.88 8.86
CA SER A 166 -17.23 5.00 9.30
C SER A 166 -17.37 3.55 8.84
N ILE A 167 -18.61 3.10 8.56
CA ILE A 167 -18.87 1.69 8.26
C ILE A 167 -18.06 1.19 7.05
N ILE A 168 -17.81 2.04 6.07
CA ILE A 168 -16.98 1.73 4.90
C ILE A 168 -15.59 1.28 5.35
N PHE A 169 -14.97 2.03 6.27
CA PHE A 169 -13.61 1.74 6.74
C PHE A 169 -13.59 0.54 7.69
N LEU A 170 -14.58 0.41 8.58
CA LEU A 170 -14.69 -0.74 9.48
C LEU A 170 -14.84 -2.04 8.70
N THR A 171 -15.71 -2.08 7.69
CA THR A 171 -15.89 -3.27 6.86
C THR A 171 -14.72 -3.52 5.93
N ALA A 172 -14.07 -2.46 5.42
CA ALA A 172 -12.84 -2.59 4.63
C ALA A 172 -11.70 -3.23 5.44
N GLY A 173 -11.51 -2.81 6.70
CA GLY A 173 -10.47 -3.36 7.56
C GLY A 173 -10.78 -4.75 8.09
N LEU A 174 -11.97 -4.95 8.64
CA LEU A 174 -12.31 -6.19 9.37
C LEU A 174 -12.75 -7.34 8.46
N ILE A 175 -13.32 -7.05 7.30
CA ILE A 175 -13.85 -8.06 6.36
C ILE A 175 -13.08 -8.00 5.04
N GLY A 176 -13.04 -6.82 4.41
CA GLY A 176 -12.50 -6.64 3.08
C GLY A 176 -11.03 -7.04 2.96
N ALA A 177 -10.19 -6.70 3.94
CA ALA A 177 -8.76 -7.03 3.94
C ALA A 177 -8.50 -8.56 4.00
N PHE A 178 -9.40 -9.35 4.59
CA PHE A 178 -9.23 -10.80 4.76
C PHE A 178 -9.94 -11.63 3.68
N ILE A 179 -10.96 -11.09 3.00
CA ILE A 179 -11.65 -11.78 1.90
C ILE A 179 -10.83 -11.80 0.61
N VAL A 180 -9.75 -11.04 0.56
CA VAL A 180 -8.84 -10.92 -0.59
C VAL A 180 -8.26 -12.26 -1.00
N ASP A 181 -7.75 -13.04 -0.04
CA ASP A 181 -7.05 -14.30 -0.31
C ASP A 181 -7.94 -15.32 -1.04
N PRO A 182 -9.16 -15.66 -0.54
CA PRO A 182 -10.06 -16.54 -1.30
C PRO A 182 -10.48 -15.95 -2.65
N LEU A 183 -10.76 -14.65 -2.76
CA LEU A 183 -11.11 -14.05 -4.05
C LEU A 183 -9.96 -14.15 -5.06
N ASN A 184 -8.75 -13.83 -4.64
CA ASN A 184 -7.56 -13.96 -5.49
C ASN A 184 -7.24 -15.40 -5.85
N HIS A 185 -7.50 -16.36 -4.94
CA HIS A 185 -7.28 -17.77 -5.23
C HIS A 185 -8.19 -18.27 -6.35
N TYR A 186 -9.49 -17.96 -6.30
CA TYR A 186 -10.45 -18.47 -7.29
C TYR A 186 -10.50 -17.65 -8.59
N PHE A 187 -10.42 -16.33 -8.52
CA PHE A 187 -10.68 -15.44 -9.66
C PHE A 187 -9.42 -14.79 -10.24
N GLY A 188 -8.28 -14.91 -9.58
CA GLY A 188 -7.05 -14.21 -9.96
C GLY A 188 -7.08 -12.73 -9.60
N ARG A 189 -5.95 -12.05 -9.87
CA ARG A 189 -5.83 -10.61 -9.56
C ARG A 189 -6.78 -9.77 -10.41
N ARG A 190 -6.85 -10.07 -11.70
CA ARG A 190 -7.72 -9.39 -12.66
C ARG A 190 -9.20 -9.60 -12.35
N GLY A 191 -9.58 -10.85 -12.04
CA GLY A 191 -10.97 -11.20 -11.71
C GLY A 191 -11.43 -10.56 -10.40
N GLU A 192 -10.59 -10.53 -9.37
CA GLU A 192 -10.87 -9.86 -8.10
C GLU A 192 -11.05 -8.35 -8.30
N ILE A 193 -10.13 -7.69 -9.04
CA ILE A 193 -10.24 -6.25 -9.33
C ILE A 193 -11.52 -5.96 -10.12
N PHE A 194 -11.93 -6.82 -11.05
CA PHE A 194 -13.18 -6.66 -11.78
C PHE A 194 -14.40 -6.74 -10.84
N ILE A 195 -14.46 -7.76 -9.98
CA ILE A 195 -15.58 -7.95 -9.03
C ILE A 195 -15.69 -6.77 -8.08
N THR A 196 -14.56 -6.34 -7.51
CA THR A 196 -14.53 -5.19 -6.59
C THR A 196 -14.86 -3.88 -7.30
N ALA A 197 -14.38 -3.66 -8.51
CA ALA A 197 -14.72 -2.49 -9.32
C ALA A 197 -16.20 -2.47 -9.72
N ALA A 198 -16.81 -3.62 -10.02
CA ALA A 198 -18.25 -3.73 -10.26
C ALA A 198 -19.06 -3.39 -9.01
N CYS A 199 -18.63 -3.88 -7.84
CA CYS A 199 -19.21 -3.52 -6.55
C CYS A 199 -19.10 -2.00 -6.31
N LEU A 200 -17.92 -1.41 -6.52
CA LEU A 200 -17.64 0.02 -6.34
C LEU A 200 -18.27 0.91 -7.43
N THR A 201 -18.74 0.34 -8.51
CA THR A 201 -19.58 1.05 -9.50
C THR A 201 -21.03 1.06 -9.06
N ALA A 202 -21.56 -0.08 -8.63
CA ALA A 202 -22.96 -0.23 -8.25
C ALA A 202 -23.31 0.48 -6.94
N THR A 203 -22.41 0.41 -5.93
CA THR A 203 -22.72 0.92 -4.58
C THR A 203 -22.79 2.45 -4.48
N PRO A 204 -21.95 3.28 -5.13
CA PRO A 204 -22.13 4.72 -5.15
C PRO A 204 -23.43 5.14 -5.85
N ILE A 205 -23.74 4.50 -6.98
CA ILE A 205 -25.01 4.74 -7.69
C ILE A 205 -26.18 4.42 -6.76
N ALA A 206 -26.18 3.25 -6.12
CA ALA A 206 -27.22 2.86 -5.17
C ALA A 206 -27.31 3.84 -3.97
N SER A 207 -26.17 4.36 -3.48
CA SER A 207 -26.14 5.37 -2.42
C SER A 207 -26.89 6.65 -2.81
N GLY A 208 -26.80 7.07 -4.08
CA GLY A 208 -27.56 8.20 -4.62
C GLY A 208 -29.06 7.99 -4.66
N PHE A 209 -29.54 6.74 -4.66
CA PHE A 209 -30.96 6.41 -4.65
C PHE A 209 -31.52 6.04 -3.25
N SER A 210 -30.70 6.09 -2.21
CA SER A 210 -31.13 5.77 -0.85
C SER A 210 -32.24 6.72 -0.36
N ARG A 211 -33.25 6.13 0.31
CA ARG A 211 -34.43 6.85 0.82
C ARG A 211 -34.36 7.13 2.31
N ASN A 212 -33.56 6.37 3.01
CA ASN A 212 -33.38 6.49 4.46
C ASN A 212 -31.94 6.15 4.85
N TRP A 213 -31.56 6.46 6.08
CA TRP A 213 -30.21 6.24 6.57
C TRP A 213 -29.84 4.76 6.69
N GLN A 214 -30.81 3.85 6.91
CA GLN A 214 -30.57 2.41 7.02
C GLN A 214 -30.17 1.81 5.66
N GLU A 215 -30.83 2.23 4.58
CA GLU A 215 -30.46 1.83 3.22
C GLU A 215 -29.05 2.33 2.88
N LEU A 216 -28.75 3.60 3.17
CA LEU A 216 -27.43 4.17 2.95
C LEU A 216 -26.35 3.42 3.74
N PHE A 217 -26.64 3.07 5.01
CA PHE A 217 -25.74 2.28 5.85
C PHE A 217 -25.46 0.89 5.22
N ALA A 218 -26.51 0.17 4.80
CA ALA A 218 -26.37 -1.18 4.21
C ALA A 218 -25.56 -1.14 2.91
N ILE A 219 -25.79 -0.13 2.06
CA ILE A 219 -25.04 0.04 0.81
C ILE A 219 -23.58 0.33 1.11
N ARG A 220 -23.28 1.23 2.06
CA ARG A 220 -21.93 1.57 2.47
C ARG A 220 -21.21 0.42 3.16
N PHE A 221 -21.92 -0.46 3.86
CA PHE A 221 -21.37 -1.70 4.40
C PHE A 221 -20.80 -2.59 3.29
N ILE A 222 -21.57 -2.82 2.23
CA ILE A 222 -21.14 -3.62 1.06
C ILE A 222 -19.99 -2.92 0.32
N MET A 223 -20.09 -1.61 0.15
CA MET A 223 -19.04 -0.80 -0.48
C MET A 223 -17.69 -0.95 0.23
N GLY A 224 -17.69 -0.95 1.57
CA GLY A 224 -16.46 -1.11 2.35
C GLY A 224 -15.78 -2.46 2.11
N ILE A 225 -16.53 -3.56 1.95
CA ILE A 225 -15.95 -4.86 1.60
C ILE A 225 -15.19 -4.77 0.26
N GLY A 226 -15.79 -4.13 -0.75
CA GLY A 226 -15.16 -3.92 -2.05
C GLY A 226 -13.90 -3.04 -1.98
N ILE A 227 -13.95 -1.96 -1.18
CA ILE A 227 -12.78 -1.07 -0.95
C ILE A 227 -11.63 -1.84 -0.30
N GLY A 228 -11.91 -2.61 0.76
CA GLY A 228 -10.88 -3.36 1.48
C GLY A 228 -10.18 -4.38 0.60
N ALA A 229 -10.92 -5.15 -0.17
CA ALA A 229 -10.39 -6.13 -1.10
C ALA A 229 -9.54 -5.47 -2.20
N LYS A 230 -10.07 -4.44 -2.85
CA LYS A 230 -9.34 -3.68 -3.89
C LYS A 230 -8.04 -3.07 -3.36
N ASN A 231 -8.05 -2.48 -2.15
CA ASN A 231 -6.88 -1.83 -1.57
C ASN A 231 -5.72 -2.78 -1.29
N ALA A 232 -6.00 -4.04 -1.07
CA ALA A 232 -4.98 -5.06 -0.93
C ALA A 232 -4.50 -5.59 -2.29
N THR A 233 -5.40 -5.84 -3.25
CA THR A 233 -5.05 -6.50 -4.51
C THR A 233 -4.38 -5.57 -5.52
N VAL A 234 -4.85 -4.34 -5.71
CA VAL A 234 -4.34 -3.44 -6.77
C VAL A 234 -2.85 -3.09 -6.59
N PRO A 235 -2.34 -2.76 -5.38
CA PRO A 235 -0.90 -2.55 -5.18
C PRO A 235 -0.07 -3.80 -5.46
N ILE A 236 -0.56 -4.99 -5.05
CA ILE A 236 0.11 -6.27 -5.30
C ILE A 236 0.18 -6.53 -6.81
N TYR A 237 -0.94 -6.40 -7.52
CA TYR A 237 -1.00 -6.56 -8.96
C TYR A 237 -0.05 -5.62 -9.70
N SER A 238 -0.02 -4.34 -9.32
CA SER A 238 0.94 -3.36 -9.84
C SER A 238 2.39 -3.78 -9.61
N ALA A 239 2.73 -4.24 -8.40
CA ALA A 239 4.08 -4.69 -8.05
C ALA A 239 4.51 -5.98 -8.76
N GLU A 240 3.56 -6.90 -9.04
CA GLU A 240 3.81 -8.16 -9.76
C GLU A 240 4.08 -7.93 -11.26
N MET A 241 3.49 -6.88 -11.86
CA MET A 241 3.72 -6.52 -13.26
C MET A 241 4.96 -5.65 -13.47
N ALA A 242 5.34 -4.86 -12.47
CA ALA A 242 6.40 -3.87 -12.58
C ALA A 242 7.79 -4.51 -12.73
N PRO A 243 8.66 -3.99 -13.62
CA PRO A 243 10.08 -4.29 -13.61
C PRO A 243 10.71 -3.94 -12.26
N ALA A 244 11.68 -4.74 -11.80
CA ALA A 244 12.32 -4.57 -10.50
C ALA A 244 12.88 -3.15 -10.27
N ARG A 245 13.41 -2.52 -11.32
CA ARG A 245 14.04 -1.18 -11.28
C ARG A 245 13.09 -0.05 -10.91
N ILE A 246 11.81 -0.13 -11.29
CA ILE A 246 10.80 0.93 -11.09
C ILE A 246 9.72 0.53 -10.07
N ARG A 247 9.77 -0.69 -9.53
CA ARG A 247 8.75 -1.21 -8.61
C ARG A 247 8.54 -0.32 -7.39
N GLY A 248 9.61 0.15 -6.76
CA GLY A 248 9.54 1.06 -5.61
C GLY A 248 8.83 2.38 -5.93
N ALA A 249 9.17 2.98 -7.07
CA ALA A 249 8.50 4.20 -7.53
C ALA A 249 7.00 3.97 -7.79
N LEU A 250 6.62 2.81 -8.33
CA LEU A 250 5.23 2.49 -8.61
C LEU A 250 4.38 2.28 -7.35
N VAL A 251 4.96 1.75 -6.27
CA VAL A 251 4.29 1.70 -4.96
C VAL A 251 4.01 3.11 -4.44
N MET A 252 4.93 4.05 -4.67
CA MET A 252 4.72 5.47 -4.33
C MET A 252 3.64 6.13 -5.18
N PHE A 253 3.51 5.75 -6.46
CA PHE A 253 2.45 6.24 -7.34
C PHE A 253 1.05 5.94 -6.80
N TRP A 254 0.87 4.84 -6.06
CA TRP A 254 -0.40 4.55 -5.40
C TRP A 254 -0.88 5.71 -4.52
N GLN A 255 -0.03 6.20 -3.61
CA GLN A 255 -0.40 7.31 -2.73
C GLN A 255 -0.68 8.61 -3.49
N LEU A 256 0.12 8.90 -4.51
CA LEU A 256 -0.11 10.09 -5.34
C LEU A 256 -1.48 10.04 -6.03
N TRP A 257 -1.88 8.88 -6.56
CA TRP A 257 -3.17 8.74 -7.22
C TRP A 257 -4.35 8.72 -6.25
N VAL A 258 -4.19 8.24 -5.02
CA VAL A 258 -5.20 8.43 -3.96
C VAL A 258 -5.44 9.91 -3.73
N VAL A 259 -4.39 10.70 -3.62
CA VAL A 259 -4.49 12.16 -3.39
C VAL A 259 -5.09 12.88 -4.60
N ILE A 260 -4.74 12.48 -5.82
CA ILE A 260 -5.40 12.98 -7.05
C ILE A 260 -6.90 12.65 -7.01
N GLY A 261 -7.27 11.45 -6.58
CA GLY A 261 -8.66 11.04 -6.39
C GLY A 261 -9.40 11.91 -5.38
N ILE A 262 -8.77 12.25 -4.26
CA ILE A 262 -9.29 13.20 -3.26
C ILE A 262 -9.58 14.56 -3.92
N PHE A 263 -8.63 15.10 -4.66
CA PHE A 263 -8.79 16.37 -5.35
C PHE A 263 -9.93 16.34 -6.39
N LEU A 264 -9.98 15.29 -7.23
CA LEU A 264 -11.04 15.12 -8.21
C LEU A 264 -12.43 14.96 -7.58
N GLY A 265 -12.53 14.28 -6.44
CA GLY A 265 -13.78 14.16 -5.69
C GLY A 265 -14.26 15.51 -5.14
N PHE A 266 -13.36 16.37 -4.65
CA PHE A 266 -13.72 17.74 -4.29
C PHE A 266 -14.11 18.58 -5.51
N CYS A 267 -13.48 18.38 -6.68
CA CYS A 267 -13.94 19.00 -7.92
C CYS A 267 -15.37 18.58 -8.27
N ALA A 268 -15.69 17.30 -8.13
CA ALA A 268 -17.04 16.79 -8.37
C ALA A 268 -18.07 17.45 -7.44
N ASN A 269 -17.76 17.58 -6.14
CA ASN A 269 -18.64 18.26 -5.19
C ASN A 269 -18.91 19.72 -5.58
N VAL A 270 -17.89 20.45 -6.03
CA VAL A 270 -18.05 21.84 -6.49
C VAL A 270 -18.87 21.93 -7.78
N ILE A 271 -18.71 20.99 -8.71
CA ILE A 271 -19.46 20.98 -9.98
C ILE A 271 -20.95 20.78 -9.74
N VAL A 272 -21.34 19.93 -8.80
CA VAL A 272 -22.76 19.57 -8.58
C VAL A 272 -23.44 20.44 -7.51
N LYS A 273 -22.76 21.34 -6.82
CA LYS A 273 -23.27 22.12 -5.69
C LYS A 273 -24.54 22.92 -5.98
N ASP A 274 -24.69 23.42 -7.21
CA ASP A 274 -25.79 24.32 -7.63
C ASP A 274 -27.01 23.55 -8.20
N ILE A 275 -27.00 22.21 -8.16
CA ILE A 275 -28.10 21.39 -8.76
C ILE A 275 -29.34 21.34 -7.82
N GLY A 276 -29.21 21.80 -6.54
CA GLY A 276 -30.29 21.82 -5.58
C GLY A 276 -30.32 20.59 -4.66
N ASP A 277 -31.51 20.15 -4.22
CA ASP A 277 -31.68 19.13 -3.20
C ASP A 277 -31.05 17.76 -3.52
N ILE A 278 -30.85 17.46 -4.79
CA ILE A 278 -30.21 16.20 -5.22
C ILE A 278 -28.69 16.26 -5.28
N ALA A 279 -28.06 17.42 -4.97
CA ALA A 279 -26.62 17.62 -5.08
C ALA A 279 -25.83 16.55 -4.29
N TRP A 280 -26.17 16.31 -3.03
CA TRP A 280 -25.50 15.32 -2.18
C TRP A 280 -25.59 13.88 -2.73
N ARG A 281 -26.69 13.55 -3.44
CA ARG A 281 -26.86 12.24 -4.10
C ARG A 281 -25.88 12.08 -5.26
N LEU A 282 -25.65 13.15 -6.00
CA LEU A 282 -24.68 13.20 -7.09
C LEU A 282 -23.23 13.21 -6.57
N GLU A 283 -22.98 13.88 -5.42
CA GLU A 283 -21.68 13.87 -4.77
C GLU A 283 -21.28 12.45 -4.36
N LEU A 284 -22.15 11.72 -3.66
CA LEU A 284 -21.93 10.32 -3.32
C LEU A 284 -21.88 9.42 -4.55
N GLY A 285 -22.78 9.65 -5.50
CA GLY A 285 -22.86 8.86 -6.72
C GLY A 285 -21.64 9.01 -7.61
N SER A 286 -21.02 10.20 -7.66
CA SER A 286 -19.93 10.51 -8.60
C SER A 286 -18.73 9.55 -8.51
N ALA A 287 -18.53 8.93 -7.38
CA ALA A 287 -17.45 7.95 -7.16
C ALA A 287 -17.56 6.69 -8.08
N PHE A 288 -18.73 6.46 -8.72
CA PHE A 288 -18.84 5.40 -9.72
C PHE A 288 -17.94 5.63 -10.95
N ILE A 289 -17.62 6.87 -11.29
CA ILE A 289 -16.91 7.22 -12.52
C ILE A 289 -15.54 6.52 -12.62
N PRO A 290 -14.60 6.72 -11.69
CA PRO A 290 -13.32 6.00 -11.76
C PRO A 290 -13.47 4.49 -11.57
N ALA A 291 -14.43 4.02 -10.77
CA ALA A 291 -14.69 2.60 -10.57
C ALA A 291 -15.18 1.93 -11.87
N PHE A 292 -16.03 2.59 -12.63
CA PHE A 292 -16.53 2.11 -13.93
C PHE A 292 -15.42 2.04 -14.98
N ILE A 293 -14.55 3.05 -15.03
CA ILE A 293 -13.37 3.03 -15.91
C ILE A 293 -12.45 1.86 -15.56
N LEU A 294 -12.21 1.63 -14.27
CA LEU A 294 -11.41 0.48 -13.80
C LEU A 294 -12.07 -0.84 -14.20
N MET A 295 -13.38 -0.98 -13.97
CA MET A 295 -14.15 -2.19 -14.29
C MET A 295 -14.05 -2.56 -15.77
N LEU A 296 -14.25 -1.60 -16.67
CA LEU A 296 -14.15 -1.83 -18.11
C LEU A 296 -12.71 -2.09 -18.55
N GLY A 297 -11.77 -1.32 -18.04
CA GLY A 297 -10.38 -1.37 -18.47
C GLY A 297 -9.64 -2.63 -18.04
N ILE A 298 -9.93 -3.19 -16.85
CA ILE A 298 -9.18 -4.31 -16.31
C ILE A 298 -9.29 -5.60 -17.15
N TYR A 299 -10.35 -5.72 -17.93
CA TYR A 299 -10.55 -6.86 -18.82
C TYR A 299 -9.48 -6.95 -19.92
N PHE A 300 -8.93 -5.82 -20.34
CA PHE A 300 -7.88 -5.75 -21.36
C PHE A 300 -6.47 -5.93 -20.78
N CYS A 301 -6.32 -5.95 -19.47
CA CYS A 301 -5.04 -6.22 -18.82
C CYS A 301 -4.71 -7.71 -18.83
N PRO A 302 -3.44 -8.09 -18.92
CA PRO A 302 -3.02 -9.48 -18.72
C PRO A 302 -3.20 -9.88 -17.24
N GLU A 303 -3.39 -11.18 -16.97
CA GLU A 303 -3.39 -11.69 -15.59
C GLU A 303 -1.98 -11.63 -14.99
N SER A 304 -1.86 -11.60 -13.67
CA SER A 304 -0.57 -11.60 -13.00
C SER A 304 0.27 -12.82 -13.38
N PRO A 305 1.51 -12.62 -13.91
CA PRO A 305 2.41 -13.72 -14.22
C PRO A 305 2.73 -14.60 -13.01
N ARG A 306 2.84 -14.00 -11.82
CA ARG A 306 3.11 -14.72 -10.58
C ARG A 306 1.92 -15.53 -10.10
N TRP A 307 0.72 -15.01 -10.26
CA TRP A 307 -0.50 -15.75 -9.93
C TRP A 307 -0.67 -16.97 -10.85
N LEU A 308 -0.47 -16.80 -12.15
CA LEU A 308 -0.51 -17.89 -13.12
C LEU A 308 0.54 -18.97 -12.79
N MET A 309 1.74 -18.57 -12.39
CA MET A 309 2.80 -19.47 -11.94
C MET A 309 2.39 -20.28 -10.70
N LYS A 310 1.81 -19.63 -9.69
CA LYS A 310 1.33 -20.28 -8.46
C LYS A 310 0.22 -21.32 -8.72
N HIS A 311 -0.52 -21.16 -9.81
CA HIS A 311 -1.59 -22.09 -10.22
C HIS A 311 -1.17 -23.11 -11.30
N GLY A 312 0.14 -23.28 -11.53
CA GLY A 312 0.66 -24.26 -12.50
C GLY A 312 0.44 -23.90 -13.97
N ARG A 313 -0.09 -22.70 -14.28
CA ARG A 313 -0.32 -22.20 -15.65
C ARG A 313 0.92 -21.46 -16.16
N ILE A 314 2.06 -22.17 -16.19
CA ILE A 314 3.39 -21.55 -16.38
C ILE A 314 3.55 -20.97 -17.79
N SER A 315 3.08 -21.65 -18.84
CA SER A 315 3.17 -21.13 -20.22
C SER A 315 2.36 -19.83 -20.41
N GLU A 316 1.17 -19.77 -19.85
CA GLU A 316 0.34 -18.56 -19.88
C GLU A 316 0.96 -17.41 -19.08
N GLY A 317 1.62 -17.74 -17.95
CA GLY A 317 2.38 -16.78 -17.15
C GLY A 317 3.53 -16.15 -17.93
N PHE A 318 4.24 -16.92 -18.74
CA PHE A 318 5.27 -16.40 -19.63
C PHE A 318 4.69 -15.49 -20.71
N VAL A 319 3.58 -15.88 -21.35
CA VAL A 319 2.88 -15.04 -22.34
C VAL A 319 2.45 -13.70 -21.70
N SER A 320 1.93 -13.76 -20.48
CA SER A 320 1.56 -12.55 -19.73
C SER A 320 2.78 -11.66 -19.47
N MET A 321 3.89 -12.23 -18.99
CA MET A 321 5.12 -11.48 -18.72
C MET A 321 5.70 -10.87 -20.00
N SER A 322 5.69 -11.59 -21.11
CA SER A 322 6.19 -11.10 -22.39
C SER A 322 5.41 -9.90 -22.93
N LYS A 323 4.09 -9.85 -22.68
CA LYS A 323 3.26 -8.67 -23.02
C LYS A 323 3.63 -7.43 -22.19
N LEU A 324 4.11 -7.63 -20.96
CA LEU A 324 4.47 -6.56 -20.02
C LEU A 324 5.89 -6.02 -20.24
N ARG A 325 6.72 -6.71 -21.01
CA ARG A 325 8.10 -6.31 -21.32
C ARG A 325 8.21 -5.83 -22.76
N ALA A 326 9.18 -4.96 -23.00
CA ALA A 326 9.39 -4.40 -24.32
C ALA A 326 9.97 -5.42 -25.32
N HIS A 327 10.65 -6.48 -24.81
CA HIS A 327 11.28 -7.51 -25.62
C HIS A 327 11.14 -8.88 -24.96
N PRO A 328 11.00 -9.99 -25.73
CA PRO A 328 10.82 -11.36 -25.19
C PRO A 328 11.95 -11.80 -24.25
N ILE A 329 13.22 -11.44 -24.52
CA ILE A 329 14.35 -11.81 -23.65
C ILE A 329 14.22 -11.23 -22.24
N LEU A 330 13.71 -9.99 -22.11
CA LEU A 330 13.45 -9.36 -20.83
C LEU A 330 12.30 -10.07 -20.08
N GLY A 331 11.30 -10.50 -20.83
CA GLY A 331 10.18 -11.30 -20.30
C GLY A 331 10.65 -12.66 -19.78
N ALA A 332 11.46 -13.37 -20.56
CA ALA A 332 12.01 -14.67 -20.18
C ALA A 332 12.94 -14.56 -18.97
N ARG A 333 13.81 -13.54 -18.92
CA ARG A 333 14.70 -13.24 -17.79
C ARG A 333 13.92 -13.05 -16.48
N ASP A 334 12.97 -12.13 -16.49
CA ASP A 334 12.22 -11.76 -15.30
C ASP A 334 11.28 -12.90 -14.85
N TYR A 335 10.74 -13.67 -15.80
CA TYR A 335 9.85 -14.79 -15.51
C TYR A 335 10.60 -15.98 -14.92
N TYR A 336 11.73 -16.39 -15.54
CA TYR A 336 12.56 -17.47 -15.03
C TYR A 336 13.15 -17.17 -13.66
N TYR A 337 13.63 -15.94 -13.45
CA TYR A 337 14.10 -15.49 -12.14
C TYR A 337 13.00 -15.55 -11.08
N SER A 338 11.78 -15.11 -11.42
CA SER A 338 10.63 -15.21 -10.52
C SER A 338 10.25 -16.66 -10.19
N TYR A 339 10.40 -17.57 -11.16
CA TYR A 339 10.16 -18.99 -10.96
C TYR A 339 11.15 -19.62 -10.00
N VAL A 340 12.44 -19.32 -10.16
CA VAL A 340 13.49 -19.85 -9.26
C VAL A 340 13.26 -19.37 -7.83
N ILE A 341 13.01 -18.07 -7.64
CA ILE A 341 12.72 -17.52 -6.30
C ILE A 341 11.47 -18.18 -5.69
N TYR A 342 10.40 -18.34 -6.47
CA TYR A 342 9.17 -18.96 -5.99
C TYR A 342 9.38 -20.40 -5.51
N HIS A 343 10.17 -21.18 -6.24
CA HIS A 343 10.48 -22.56 -5.83
C HIS A 343 11.39 -22.63 -4.61
N GLU A 344 12.30 -21.69 -4.42
CA GLU A 344 13.06 -21.58 -3.18
C GLU A 344 12.18 -21.22 -1.98
N GLU A 345 11.31 -20.22 -2.16
CA GLU A 345 10.32 -19.85 -1.14
C GLU A 345 9.42 -21.05 -0.75
N LEU A 346 9.00 -21.88 -1.72
CA LEU A 346 8.24 -23.10 -1.43
C LEU A 346 9.02 -24.12 -0.63
N ARG A 347 10.33 -24.29 -0.91
CA ARG A 347 11.20 -25.21 -0.16
C ARG A 347 11.39 -24.75 1.30
N GLU A 348 11.58 -23.46 1.52
CA GLU A 348 11.75 -22.89 2.86
C GLU A 348 10.45 -22.93 3.68
N ASN A 349 9.29 -22.85 3.03
CA ASN A 349 7.96 -22.76 3.67
C ASN A 349 7.14 -24.05 3.61
N ALA A 350 7.76 -25.20 3.36
CA ALA A 350 7.05 -26.46 3.23
C ALA A 350 6.08 -26.70 4.41
N GLY A 351 4.79 -26.39 4.22
CA GLY A 351 3.70 -26.71 5.13
C GLY A 351 3.08 -25.56 5.93
N ALA A 352 3.53 -24.30 5.82
CA ALA A 352 2.92 -23.19 6.56
C ALA A 352 1.64 -22.68 5.87
N GLY A 353 0.47 -22.99 6.43
CA GLY A 353 -0.81 -22.46 5.97
C GLY A 353 -0.96 -20.94 6.22
N TYR A 354 -2.00 -20.32 5.62
CA TYR A 354 -2.29 -18.88 5.74
C TYR A 354 -2.35 -18.39 7.21
N PHE A 355 -3.08 -19.07 8.06
CA PHE A 355 -3.21 -18.70 9.47
C PHE A 355 -1.89 -18.83 10.25
N GLN A 356 -1.06 -19.82 9.89
CA GLN A 356 0.26 -19.97 10.50
C GLN A 356 1.16 -18.78 10.15
N ARG A 357 1.19 -18.36 8.88
CA ARG A 357 1.97 -17.19 8.44
C ARG A 357 1.48 -15.89 9.07
N LEU A 358 0.16 -15.74 9.28
CA LEU A 358 -0.38 -14.60 10.01
C LEU A 358 0.04 -14.64 11.49
N TRP A 359 0.00 -15.81 12.12
CA TRP A 359 0.46 -16.01 13.50
C TRP A 359 1.95 -15.72 13.66
N ASP A 360 2.77 -16.08 12.69
CA ASP A 360 4.21 -15.80 12.68
C ASP A 360 4.52 -14.30 12.75
N CYS A 361 3.63 -13.44 12.25
CA CYS A 361 3.74 -11.98 12.40
C CYS A 361 3.73 -11.52 13.87
N PHE A 362 3.21 -12.34 14.77
CA PHE A 362 3.15 -12.07 16.22
C PHE A 362 4.11 -12.95 17.05
N ALA A 363 4.38 -14.16 16.58
CA ALA A 363 5.17 -15.15 17.31
C ALA A 363 6.68 -14.98 17.08
N VAL A 364 7.12 -14.81 15.83
CA VAL A 364 8.53 -14.76 15.46
C VAL A 364 9.14 -13.39 15.83
N PRO A 365 10.15 -13.32 16.70
CA PRO A 365 10.64 -12.04 17.26
C PRO A 365 11.05 -10.99 16.21
N ARG A 366 11.68 -11.41 15.11
CA ARG A 366 12.09 -10.51 14.00
C ARG A 366 10.87 -9.94 13.30
N ILE A 367 9.93 -10.81 12.89
CA ILE A 367 8.71 -10.44 12.16
C ILE A 367 7.80 -9.60 13.06
N ARG A 368 7.68 -9.96 14.35
CA ARG A 368 6.93 -9.18 15.34
C ARG A 368 7.43 -7.75 15.49
N ARG A 369 8.76 -7.53 15.46
CA ARG A 369 9.31 -6.15 15.52
C ARG A 369 9.01 -5.37 14.23
N ALA A 370 9.08 -6.01 13.08
CA ALA A 370 8.64 -5.42 11.81
C ALA A 370 7.15 -5.06 11.85
N ASN A 371 6.33 -5.98 12.38
CA ASN A 371 4.90 -5.78 12.56
C ASN A 371 4.58 -4.61 13.52
N TYR A 372 5.32 -4.46 14.63
CA TYR A 372 5.18 -3.30 15.51
C TYR A 372 5.51 -1.99 14.79
N GLY A 373 6.56 -1.96 13.95
CA GLY A 373 6.90 -0.79 13.15
C GLY A 373 5.81 -0.45 12.14
N ALA A 374 5.35 -1.43 11.35
CA ALA A 374 4.28 -1.26 10.37
C ALA A 374 2.95 -0.84 11.03
N SER A 375 2.56 -1.51 12.12
CA SER A 375 1.37 -1.17 12.89
C SER A 375 1.43 0.25 13.45
N THR A 376 2.62 0.68 13.90
CA THR A 376 2.83 2.03 14.45
C THR A 376 2.63 3.10 13.40
N VAL A 377 3.23 2.98 12.20
CA VAL A 377 3.05 4.00 11.16
C VAL A 377 1.61 4.03 10.65
N MET A 378 0.97 2.88 10.46
CA MET A 378 -0.43 2.82 10.03
C MET A 378 -1.41 3.41 11.08
N LEU A 379 -1.14 3.19 12.36
CA LEU A 379 -1.90 3.79 13.45
C LEU A 379 -1.61 5.30 13.56
N ALA A 380 -0.36 5.71 13.46
CA ALA A 380 0.07 7.10 13.51
C ALA A 380 -0.58 7.93 12.39
N GLN A 381 -0.75 7.36 11.19
CA GLN A 381 -1.46 7.99 10.09
C GLN A 381 -2.92 8.34 10.46
N GLN A 382 -3.57 7.49 11.25
CA GLN A 382 -4.93 7.78 11.72
C GLN A 382 -4.93 8.77 12.89
N MET A 383 -4.01 8.59 13.83
CA MET A 383 -3.89 9.47 15.01
C MET A 383 -3.57 10.92 14.64
N CYS A 384 -2.91 11.18 13.51
CA CYS A 384 -2.59 12.54 13.10
C CYS A 384 -3.82 13.41 12.76
N GLY A 385 -4.98 12.80 12.44
CA GLY A 385 -6.22 13.52 12.19
C GLY A 385 -6.46 13.89 10.71
N ILE A 386 -5.61 13.46 9.77
CA ILE A 386 -5.77 13.80 8.35
C ILE A 386 -7.10 13.31 7.77
N ASN A 387 -7.54 12.11 8.16
CA ASN A 387 -8.79 11.56 7.66
C ASN A 387 -10.02 12.29 8.20
N ILE A 388 -9.93 12.84 9.40
CA ILE A 388 -11.00 13.70 9.95
C ILE A 388 -11.18 14.96 9.09
N ILE A 389 -10.08 15.59 8.70
CA ILE A 389 -10.14 16.74 7.79
C ILE A 389 -10.68 16.29 6.43
N SER A 390 -10.23 15.16 5.89
CA SER A 390 -10.71 14.64 4.60
C SER A 390 -12.21 14.33 4.60
N PHE A 391 -12.76 13.78 5.72
CA PHE A 391 -14.17 13.40 5.81
C PHE A 391 -15.10 14.56 6.18
N TYR A 392 -14.60 15.54 6.92
CA TYR A 392 -15.41 16.58 7.55
C TYR A 392 -14.90 18.00 7.29
N SER A 393 -13.97 18.23 6.33
CA SER A 393 -13.41 19.56 6.09
C SER A 393 -14.48 20.59 5.80
N SER A 394 -15.46 20.29 4.95
CA SER A 394 -16.57 21.21 4.66
C SER A 394 -17.40 21.53 5.90
N THR A 395 -17.63 20.56 6.79
CA THR A 395 -18.31 20.78 8.08
C THR A 395 -17.47 21.63 9.02
N ILE A 396 -16.16 21.38 9.12
CA ILE A 396 -15.21 22.14 9.94
C ILE A 396 -15.16 23.61 9.46
N PHE A 397 -15.07 23.83 8.17
CA PHE A 397 -15.08 25.19 7.60
C PHE A 397 -16.42 25.90 7.84
N ARG A 398 -17.54 25.19 7.77
CA ARG A 398 -18.86 25.75 8.12
C ARG A 398 -18.93 26.21 9.59
N GLU A 399 -18.31 25.49 10.51
CA GLU A 399 -18.21 25.88 11.92
C GLU A 399 -17.31 27.11 12.15
N ALA A 400 -16.38 27.35 11.25
CA ALA A 400 -15.59 28.57 11.23
C ALA A 400 -16.29 29.74 10.51
N ASP A 401 -17.63 29.67 10.33
CA ASP A 401 -18.48 30.68 9.67
C ASP A 401 -18.22 30.88 8.16
N PHE A 402 -17.64 29.91 7.49
CA PHE A 402 -17.60 29.92 6.01
C PHE A 402 -19.03 29.78 5.45
N SER A 403 -19.34 30.43 4.34
CA SER A 403 -20.56 30.13 3.60
C SER A 403 -20.50 28.69 3.05
N HIS A 404 -21.63 28.16 2.56
CA HIS A 404 -21.66 26.81 1.96
C HIS A 404 -20.62 26.69 0.83
N ASP A 405 -20.62 27.63 -0.09
CA ASP A 405 -19.69 27.64 -1.23
C ASP A 405 -18.24 27.82 -0.82
N GLN A 406 -17.98 28.73 0.12
CA GLN A 406 -16.63 28.94 0.64
C GLN A 406 -16.05 27.67 1.31
N ALA A 407 -16.89 26.90 2.02
CA ALA A 407 -16.46 25.65 2.66
C ALA A 407 -16.09 24.58 1.60
N LEU A 408 -16.85 24.49 0.51
CA LEU A 408 -16.52 23.57 -0.60
C LEU A 408 -15.24 24.00 -1.33
N TYR A 409 -15.07 25.30 -1.61
CA TYR A 409 -13.82 25.80 -2.23
C TYR A 409 -12.61 25.67 -1.31
N ALA A 410 -12.75 25.84 -0.01
CA ALA A 410 -11.68 25.62 0.94
C ALA A 410 -11.29 24.13 1.01
N SER A 411 -12.26 23.22 0.93
CA SER A 411 -12.01 21.79 0.84
C SER A 411 -11.34 21.38 -0.48
N LEU A 412 -11.71 22.04 -1.59
CA LEU A 412 -11.02 21.86 -2.88
C LEU A 412 -9.55 22.33 -2.78
N GLY A 413 -9.29 23.49 -2.13
CA GLY A 413 -7.94 23.99 -1.88
C GLY A 413 -7.10 23.01 -1.04
N TYR A 414 -7.69 22.38 -0.03
CA TYR A 414 -7.08 21.31 0.75
C TYR A 414 -6.64 20.14 -0.15
N GLY A 415 -7.51 19.67 -1.05
CA GLY A 415 -7.18 18.60 -1.99
C GLY A 415 -6.06 19.00 -2.97
N ALA A 416 -6.09 20.22 -3.50
CA ALA A 416 -5.05 20.74 -4.40
C ALA A 416 -3.66 20.79 -3.73
N ILE A 417 -3.60 21.26 -2.49
CA ILE A 417 -2.36 21.30 -1.69
C ILE A 417 -1.82 19.89 -1.48
N GLN A 418 -2.66 18.90 -1.21
CA GLN A 418 -2.23 17.51 -1.08
C GLN A 418 -1.53 17.03 -2.36
N VAL A 419 -2.09 17.27 -3.54
CA VAL A 419 -1.47 16.87 -4.82
C VAL A 419 -0.10 17.53 -4.99
N VAL A 420 -0.03 18.86 -4.83
CA VAL A 420 1.21 19.63 -5.05
C VAL A 420 2.33 19.19 -4.11
N PHE A 421 2.03 19.01 -2.82
CA PHE A 421 3.06 18.70 -1.81
C PHE A 421 3.36 17.21 -1.63
N THR A 422 2.59 16.32 -2.24
CA THR A 422 2.96 14.90 -2.34
C THR A 422 4.03 14.65 -3.39
N ILE A 423 4.10 15.43 -4.47
CA ILE A 423 5.09 15.27 -5.55
C ILE A 423 6.55 15.40 -5.03
N PRO A 424 6.95 16.43 -4.27
CA PRO A 424 8.30 16.53 -3.72
C PRO A 424 8.69 15.34 -2.85
N THR A 425 7.74 14.72 -2.16
CA THR A 425 8.00 13.60 -1.25
C THR A 425 8.47 12.36 -1.97
N LEU A 426 8.09 12.18 -3.26
CA LEU A 426 8.62 11.10 -4.10
C LEU A 426 10.16 11.10 -4.18
N PHE A 427 10.78 12.27 -4.09
CA PHE A 427 12.23 12.43 -4.10
C PHE A 427 12.82 12.47 -2.68
N LEU A 428 12.08 13.04 -1.73
CA LEU A 428 12.56 13.20 -0.36
C LEU A 428 12.65 11.88 0.40
N ILE A 429 11.74 10.93 0.14
CA ILE A 429 11.66 9.67 0.87
C ILE A 429 12.91 8.80 0.68
N ASP A 430 13.48 8.80 -0.52
CA ASP A 430 14.70 8.06 -0.83
C ASP A 430 15.98 8.82 -0.44
N THR A 431 15.92 10.16 -0.32
CA THR A 431 17.07 10.99 0.05
C THR A 431 17.19 11.20 1.57
N LYS A 432 16.09 11.39 2.27
CA LYS A 432 16.08 11.66 3.73
C LYS A 432 15.79 10.43 4.58
N GLY A 433 14.97 9.50 4.08
CA GLY A 433 14.57 8.27 4.78
C GLY A 433 13.20 8.38 5.44
N ARG A 434 12.60 7.20 5.70
CA ARG A 434 11.21 7.06 6.15
C ARG A 434 11.04 7.56 7.58
N ARG A 435 11.90 7.09 8.49
CA ARG A 435 11.87 7.48 9.90
C ARG A 435 12.17 8.97 10.11
N PHE A 436 13.14 9.51 9.39
CA PHE A 436 13.48 10.93 9.52
C PHE A 436 12.30 11.82 9.12
N LEU A 437 11.66 11.52 8.00
CA LEU A 437 10.53 12.33 7.51
C LEU A 437 9.37 12.35 8.51
N THR A 438 8.98 11.18 9.04
CA THR A 438 7.89 11.10 10.03
C THR A 438 8.26 11.81 11.32
N LEU A 439 9.44 11.58 11.90
CA LEU A 439 9.87 12.25 13.12
C LEU A 439 9.99 13.77 12.97
N ALA A 440 10.34 14.25 11.78
CA ALA A 440 10.45 15.68 11.51
C ALA A 440 9.09 16.35 11.34
N THR A 441 8.09 15.69 10.75
CA THR A 441 6.81 16.33 10.38
C THR A 441 5.75 16.26 11.48
N PHE A 442 5.72 15.24 12.33
CA PHE A 442 4.73 15.11 13.40
C PHE A 442 4.69 16.28 14.39
N PRO A 443 5.82 16.85 14.86
CA PRO A 443 5.78 18.03 15.72
C PRO A 443 5.12 19.24 15.04
N PHE A 444 5.38 19.45 13.73
CA PHE A 444 4.73 20.53 12.97
C PHE A 444 3.23 20.26 12.79
N MET A 445 2.83 19.01 12.53
CA MET A 445 1.42 18.64 12.47
C MET A 445 0.70 18.92 13.80
N CYS A 446 1.33 18.60 14.93
CA CYS A 446 0.80 18.92 16.26
C CYS A 446 0.60 20.43 16.43
N ILE A 447 1.63 21.23 16.12
CA ILE A 447 1.59 22.71 16.28
C ILE A 447 0.51 23.32 15.38
N PHE A 448 0.47 22.93 14.11
CA PHE A 448 -0.49 23.51 13.15
C PHE A 448 -1.93 23.10 13.47
N LEU A 449 -2.15 21.88 13.93
CA LEU A 449 -3.49 21.42 14.32
C LEU A 449 -3.97 22.14 15.60
N LEU A 450 -3.08 22.32 16.58
CA LEU A 450 -3.38 23.12 17.76
C LEU A 450 -3.68 24.58 17.41
N ALA A 451 -2.88 25.16 16.51
CA ALA A 451 -3.09 26.54 16.05
C ALA A 451 -4.42 26.69 15.28
N ALA A 452 -4.80 25.69 14.45
CA ALA A 452 -6.09 25.66 13.78
C ALA A 452 -7.25 25.64 14.81
N GLY A 453 -7.14 24.80 15.85
CA GLY A 453 -8.12 24.75 16.94
C GLY A 453 -8.23 26.05 17.71
N LEU A 454 -7.11 26.71 18.02
CA LEU A 454 -7.11 28.01 18.71
C LEU A 454 -7.65 29.15 17.82
N ALA A 455 -7.42 29.05 16.48
CA ALA A 455 -7.95 30.03 15.54
C ALA A 455 -9.50 30.05 15.50
N LEU A 456 -10.16 28.94 15.84
CA LEU A 456 -11.63 28.87 15.96
C LEU A 456 -12.18 29.68 17.13
N LEU A 457 -11.36 30.02 18.13
CA LEU A 457 -11.76 30.86 19.28
C LEU A 457 -11.74 32.36 18.95
N ASN A 458 -11.27 32.75 17.76
CA ASN A 458 -11.17 34.15 17.37
C ASN A 458 -12.56 34.74 17.08
N ASN A 459 -13.05 35.61 17.95
CA ASN A 459 -14.37 36.28 17.86
C ASN A 459 -14.28 37.69 17.24
N THR A 460 -13.47 37.86 16.21
CA THR A 460 -13.34 39.16 15.52
C THR A 460 -14.55 39.39 14.60
N ASP A 461 -15.08 40.63 14.55
CA ASP A 461 -16.18 41.00 13.66
C ASP A 461 -15.83 40.94 12.17
N ASN A 462 -14.54 40.94 11.83
CA ASN A 462 -14.07 40.80 10.46
C ASN A 462 -14.05 39.32 10.08
N GLN A 463 -15.00 38.93 9.22
CA GLN A 463 -15.16 37.56 8.74
C GLN A 463 -13.87 37.00 8.09
N ALA A 464 -13.16 37.80 7.32
CA ALA A 464 -11.92 37.35 6.69
C ALA A 464 -10.81 37.05 7.72
N ALA A 465 -10.71 37.89 8.77
CA ALA A 465 -9.74 37.69 9.85
C ALA A 465 -10.08 36.47 10.73
N LYS A 466 -11.34 36.04 10.77
CA LYS A 466 -11.77 34.81 11.46
C LYS A 466 -11.48 33.56 10.66
N ILE A 467 -11.76 33.59 9.36
CA ILE A 467 -11.71 32.44 8.45
C ILE A 467 -10.27 32.11 8.02
N ALA A 468 -9.48 33.12 7.64
CA ALA A 468 -8.17 32.93 7.03
C ALA A 468 -7.17 32.14 7.90
N PRO A 469 -7.06 32.35 9.23
CA PRO A 469 -6.13 31.59 10.07
C PRO A 469 -6.49 30.10 10.15
N VAL A 470 -7.79 29.76 10.20
CA VAL A 470 -8.25 28.36 10.26
C VAL A 470 -7.84 27.64 8.99
N ALA A 471 -8.14 28.20 7.81
CA ALA A 471 -7.76 27.62 6.54
C ALA A 471 -6.22 27.51 6.39
N LEU A 472 -5.49 28.56 6.79
CA LEU A 472 -4.03 28.58 6.73
C LEU A 472 -3.42 27.43 7.53
N PHE A 473 -3.81 27.26 8.79
CA PHE A 473 -3.24 26.23 9.66
C PHE A 473 -3.65 24.82 9.23
N VAL A 474 -4.86 24.61 8.73
CA VAL A 474 -5.29 23.35 8.12
C VAL A 474 -4.42 23.02 6.88
N TYR A 475 -4.12 24.01 6.05
CA TYR A 475 -3.27 23.81 4.88
C TYR A 475 -1.80 23.54 5.25
N LEU A 476 -1.25 24.25 6.24
CA LEU A 476 0.09 23.99 6.76
C LEU A 476 0.22 22.60 7.40
N PHE A 477 -0.80 22.16 8.13
CA PHE A 477 -0.90 20.80 8.64
C PHE A 477 -0.88 19.78 7.49
N THR A 478 -1.65 20.03 6.45
CA THR A 478 -1.72 19.17 5.26
C THR A 478 -0.38 19.08 4.53
N ILE A 479 0.33 20.19 4.39
CA ILE A 479 1.69 20.22 3.82
C ILE A 479 2.63 19.35 4.65
N ALA A 480 2.63 19.50 5.97
CA ALA A 480 3.48 18.69 6.85
C ALA A 480 3.15 17.20 6.73
N TYR A 481 1.87 16.82 6.65
CA TYR A 481 1.43 15.45 6.42
C TYR A 481 1.93 14.88 5.09
N CYS A 482 1.75 15.62 3.99
CA CYS A 482 2.15 15.17 2.65
C CYS A 482 3.66 14.97 2.53
N LEU A 483 4.46 15.78 3.23
CA LEU A 483 5.93 15.67 3.22
C LEU A 483 6.46 14.51 4.08
N GLY A 484 5.66 13.95 4.99
CA GLY A 484 6.08 12.92 5.93
C GLY A 484 5.22 11.67 5.89
N GLU A 485 4.20 11.63 6.73
CA GLU A 485 3.45 10.42 7.06
C GLU A 485 2.63 9.84 5.90
N GLY A 486 2.08 10.68 5.02
CA GLY A 486 1.20 10.24 3.95
C GLY A 486 1.78 9.12 3.09
N PRO A 487 2.90 9.36 2.42
CA PRO A 487 3.55 8.33 1.59
C PRO A 487 4.26 7.25 2.39
N VAL A 488 4.76 7.57 3.60
CA VAL A 488 5.61 6.67 4.39
C VAL A 488 4.82 5.46 4.90
N ALA A 489 3.58 5.62 5.36
CA ALA A 489 2.85 4.56 6.04
C ALA A 489 2.73 3.28 5.20
N PHE A 490 2.25 3.38 3.98
CA PHE A 490 2.08 2.23 3.09
C PHE A 490 3.42 1.69 2.56
N GLN A 491 4.36 2.56 2.22
CA GLN A 491 5.66 2.15 1.71
C GLN A 491 6.47 1.43 2.79
N TYR A 492 6.57 1.99 3.98
CA TYR A 492 7.27 1.37 5.10
C TYR A 492 6.70 -0.02 5.40
N SER A 493 5.37 -0.14 5.48
CA SER A 493 4.70 -1.41 5.76
C SER A 493 4.97 -2.47 4.68
N ALA A 494 5.12 -2.06 3.41
CA ALA A 494 5.45 -2.98 2.32
C ALA A 494 6.93 -3.43 2.34
N GLU A 495 7.83 -2.61 2.90
CA GLU A 495 9.29 -2.86 2.90
C GLU A 495 9.74 -3.75 4.07
N VAL A 496 9.12 -3.63 5.25
CA VAL A 496 9.65 -4.22 6.50
C VAL A 496 9.43 -5.72 6.64
N PHE A 497 8.44 -6.29 5.93
CA PHE A 497 8.14 -7.71 6.02
C PHE A 497 9.00 -8.55 5.08
N PRO A 498 9.46 -9.74 5.54
CA PRO A 498 10.05 -10.74 4.66
C PRO A 498 9.09 -11.12 3.53
N THR A 499 9.62 -11.59 2.41
CA THR A 499 8.83 -11.93 1.22
C THR A 499 7.69 -12.91 1.54
N ILE A 500 7.97 -13.88 2.42
CA ILE A 500 7.07 -14.96 2.81
C ILE A 500 5.84 -14.46 3.58
N GLN A 501 6.03 -13.54 4.54
CA GLN A 501 4.96 -13.00 5.39
C GLN A 501 4.46 -11.64 4.93
N ARG A 502 4.93 -11.14 3.79
CA ARG A 502 4.61 -9.79 3.31
C ARG A 502 3.13 -9.60 3.04
N GLU A 503 2.47 -10.59 2.45
CA GLU A 503 1.03 -10.52 2.15
C GLU A 503 0.21 -10.42 3.45
N GLN A 504 0.50 -11.28 4.44
CA GLN A 504 -0.20 -11.29 5.72
C GLN A 504 0.12 -10.07 6.59
N GLY A 505 1.39 -9.64 6.58
CA GLY A 505 1.81 -8.44 7.30
C GLY A 505 1.18 -7.17 6.74
N MET A 506 1.07 -7.05 5.41
CA MET A 506 0.37 -5.95 4.76
C MET A 506 -1.13 -5.98 5.03
N ALA A 507 -1.78 -7.16 4.96
CA ALA A 507 -3.20 -7.29 5.27
C ALA A 507 -3.49 -6.83 6.71
N TRP A 508 -2.65 -7.22 7.67
CA TRP A 508 -2.74 -6.76 9.05
C TRP A 508 -2.54 -5.24 9.19
N ALA A 509 -1.54 -4.67 8.52
CA ALA A 509 -1.27 -3.24 8.54
C ALA A 509 -2.45 -2.43 7.96
N VAL A 510 -3.03 -2.88 6.85
CA VAL A 510 -4.23 -2.29 6.21
C VAL A 510 -5.45 -2.45 7.11
N CYS A 511 -5.60 -3.60 7.79
CA CYS A 511 -6.66 -3.81 8.77
C CYS A 511 -6.61 -2.77 9.91
N ILE A 512 -5.43 -2.55 10.50
CA ILE A 512 -5.24 -1.51 11.53
C ILE A 512 -5.60 -0.14 10.96
N ASN A 513 -5.05 0.22 9.82
CA ASN A 513 -5.27 1.52 9.20
C ASN A 513 -6.77 1.81 9.01
N ASN A 514 -7.49 0.92 8.33
CA ASN A 514 -8.91 1.13 8.05
C ASN A 514 -9.78 1.05 9.32
N THR A 515 -9.50 0.13 10.24
CA THR A 515 -10.28 0.00 11.48
C THR A 515 -10.17 1.29 12.32
N PHE A 516 -8.98 1.84 12.47
CA PHE A 516 -8.81 3.09 13.21
C PHE A 516 -9.37 4.29 12.45
N ALA A 517 -9.29 4.33 11.11
CA ALA A 517 -9.99 5.34 10.31
C ALA A 517 -11.51 5.30 10.58
N GLY A 518 -12.08 4.09 10.65
CA GLY A 518 -13.48 3.90 10.98
C GLY A 518 -13.82 4.35 12.40
N ILE A 519 -13.02 4.01 13.41
CA ILE A 519 -13.22 4.45 14.80
C ILE A 519 -13.21 5.97 14.90
N LEU A 520 -12.26 6.62 14.24
CA LEU A 520 -12.15 8.08 14.24
C LEU A 520 -13.35 8.73 13.52
N GLY A 521 -13.72 8.22 12.35
CA GLY A 521 -14.89 8.70 11.61
C GLY A 521 -16.20 8.56 12.40
N LEU A 522 -16.32 7.47 13.18
CA LEU A 522 -17.47 7.20 14.04
C LEU A 522 -17.56 8.18 15.23
N THR A 523 -16.42 8.45 15.87
CA THR A 523 -16.39 9.21 17.12
C THR A 523 -16.38 10.72 16.91
N PHE A 524 -15.87 11.20 15.78
CA PHE A 524 -15.63 12.62 15.54
C PHE A 524 -16.90 13.49 15.61
N PRO A 525 -18.08 13.12 14.99
CA PRO A 525 -19.28 13.97 15.10
C PRO A 525 -19.69 14.22 16.55
N ARG A 526 -19.65 13.19 17.39
CA ARG A 526 -19.96 13.32 18.83
C ARG A 526 -18.89 14.08 19.60
N MET A 527 -17.63 13.81 19.29
CA MET A 527 -16.50 14.46 19.95
C MET A 527 -16.51 15.97 19.72
N ARG A 528 -16.84 16.40 18.50
CA ARG A 528 -17.00 17.82 18.13
C ARG A 528 -18.03 18.54 19.01
N THR A 529 -19.16 17.91 19.27
CA THR A 529 -20.24 18.53 20.09
C THR A 529 -19.90 18.52 21.56
N VAL A 530 -19.29 17.46 22.09
CA VAL A 530 -18.97 17.34 23.53
C VAL A 530 -17.74 18.16 23.91
N MET A 531 -16.69 18.14 23.09
CA MET A 531 -15.39 18.78 23.39
C MET A 531 -15.24 20.16 22.73
N THR A 532 -16.23 20.63 21.97
CA THR A 532 -16.13 21.74 21.01
C THR A 532 -15.17 21.47 19.86
N PRO A 533 -15.26 22.15 18.72
CA PRO A 533 -14.30 21.99 17.62
C PRO A 533 -12.84 22.23 18.04
N THR A 534 -12.60 23.26 18.86
CA THR A 534 -11.27 23.55 19.41
C THR A 534 -10.73 22.40 20.26
N GLY A 535 -11.58 21.82 21.14
CA GLY A 535 -11.19 20.68 21.96
C GLY A 535 -10.88 19.43 21.13
N ALA A 536 -11.63 19.18 20.04
CA ALA A 536 -11.38 18.09 19.12
C ALA A 536 -10.00 18.24 18.42
N PHE A 537 -9.68 19.44 17.91
CA PHE A 537 -8.34 19.69 17.34
C PHE A 537 -7.22 19.55 18.38
N GLY A 538 -7.45 20.02 19.63
CA GLY A 538 -6.51 19.84 20.74
C GLY A 538 -6.27 18.37 21.07
N PHE A 539 -7.32 17.54 21.06
CA PHE A 539 -7.22 16.10 21.25
C PHE A 539 -6.34 15.45 20.17
N TYR A 540 -6.57 15.75 18.87
CA TYR A 540 -5.74 15.22 17.78
C TYR A 540 -4.32 15.77 17.83
N ALA A 541 -4.09 16.99 18.27
CA ALA A 541 -2.75 17.50 18.52
C ALA A 541 -2.03 16.69 19.60
N GLY A 542 -2.72 16.30 20.68
CA GLY A 542 -2.20 15.38 21.69
C GLY A 542 -1.89 13.99 21.13
N LEU A 543 -2.77 13.44 20.28
CA LEU A 543 -2.52 12.16 19.60
C LEU A 543 -1.30 12.21 18.67
N ASN A 544 -1.03 13.36 18.02
CA ASN A 544 0.19 13.53 17.22
C ASN A 544 1.46 13.41 18.08
N LEU A 545 1.47 13.92 19.32
CA LEU A 545 2.61 13.75 20.22
C LEU A 545 2.79 12.28 20.66
N ILE A 546 1.69 11.58 20.93
CA ILE A 546 1.74 10.15 21.27
C ILE A 546 2.27 9.36 20.07
N ALA A 547 1.74 9.62 18.86
CA ALA A 547 2.20 8.98 17.63
C ALA A 547 3.68 9.26 17.37
N TRP A 548 4.14 10.49 17.58
CA TRP A 548 5.56 10.84 17.49
C TRP A 548 6.44 10.03 18.43
N GLY A 549 6.00 9.86 19.70
CA GLY A 549 6.68 9.00 20.67
C GLY A 549 6.70 7.52 20.24
N MET A 550 5.58 7.01 19.71
CA MET A 550 5.50 5.63 19.19
C MET A 550 6.43 5.43 17.99
N ILE A 551 6.46 6.37 17.04
CA ILE A 551 7.35 6.34 15.87
C ILE A 551 8.82 6.32 16.34
N PHE A 552 9.17 7.16 17.31
CA PHE A 552 10.52 7.18 17.88
C PHE A 552 10.91 5.81 18.47
N CYS A 553 9.98 5.13 19.15
CA CYS A 553 10.22 3.86 19.83
C CYS A 553 10.27 2.64 18.90
N PHE A 554 9.39 2.57 17.91
CA PHE A 554 9.14 1.33 17.16
C PHE A 554 9.52 1.39 15.69
N VAL A 555 9.56 2.57 15.07
CA VAL A 555 9.89 2.71 13.65
C VAL A 555 11.39 2.76 13.47
N ARG A 556 11.91 1.86 12.66
CA ARG A 556 13.33 1.79 12.28
C ARG A 556 13.54 2.35 10.89
N GLU A 557 14.74 2.85 10.60
CA GLU A 557 15.05 3.36 9.27
C GLU A 557 15.23 2.22 8.28
N THR A 558 14.56 2.33 7.13
CA THR A 558 14.61 1.31 6.05
C THR A 558 15.22 1.85 4.75
N LYS A 559 15.70 3.09 4.79
CA LYS A 559 16.21 3.80 3.62
C LYS A 559 17.33 3.04 2.91
N GLN A 560 17.11 2.72 1.60
CA GLN A 560 18.12 2.11 0.73
C GLN A 560 18.77 0.85 1.35
N MET A 561 17.97 0.05 2.06
CA MET A 561 18.42 -1.20 2.66
C MET A 561 17.96 -2.38 1.81
N THR A 562 18.83 -3.37 1.70
CA THR A 562 18.46 -4.68 1.13
C THR A 562 17.59 -5.46 2.12
N LEU A 563 16.97 -6.56 1.68
CA LEU A 563 16.16 -7.40 2.57
C LEU A 563 17.01 -8.00 3.69
N GLU A 564 18.26 -8.35 3.41
CA GLU A 564 19.22 -8.90 4.35
C GLU A 564 19.63 -7.88 5.42
N GLU A 565 19.87 -6.63 5.00
CA GLU A 565 20.13 -5.53 5.93
C GLU A 565 18.93 -5.23 6.81
N LEU A 566 17.71 -5.32 6.26
CA LEU A 566 16.47 -5.20 7.04
C LEU A 566 16.32 -6.34 8.05
N ASP A 567 16.73 -7.57 7.69
CA ASP A 567 16.75 -8.68 8.64
C ASP A 567 17.66 -8.41 9.83
N GLN A 568 18.84 -7.87 9.59
CA GLN A 568 19.76 -7.46 10.67
C GLN A 568 19.15 -6.33 11.52
N VAL A 569 18.59 -5.30 10.86
CA VAL A 569 17.93 -4.17 11.55
C VAL A 569 16.83 -4.66 12.49
N PHE A 570 15.95 -5.55 12.03
CA PHE A 570 14.85 -6.05 12.83
C PHE A 570 15.24 -7.20 13.78
N SER A 571 16.43 -7.75 13.67
CA SER A 571 16.98 -8.73 14.62
C SER A 571 17.43 -8.10 15.93
N VAL A 572 17.79 -6.80 15.94
CA VAL A 572 18.16 -6.09 17.18
C VAL A 572 16.97 -5.97 18.14
N PRO A 573 17.09 -6.29 19.44
CA PRO A 573 16.02 -6.07 20.42
C PRO A 573 15.61 -4.60 20.54
N THR A 574 14.32 -4.35 20.76
CA THR A 574 13.79 -2.96 20.85
C THR A 574 14.42 -2.18 22.01
N SER A 575 14.75 -2.84 23.13
CA SER A 575 15.41 -2.22 24.28
C SER A 575 16.82 -1.70 23.94
N GLN A 576 17.59 -2.48 23.18
CA GLN A 576 18.93 -2.06 22.71
C GLN A 576 18.82 -0.91 21.69
N PHE A 577 17.87 -1.01 20.77
CA PHE A 577 17.59 0.05 19.82
C PHE A 577 17.24 1.37 20.53
N LEU A 578 16.30 1.34 21.49
CA LEU A 578 15.92 2.53 22.27
C LEU A 578 17.08 3.09 23.10
N SER A 579 17.88 2.23 23.71
CA SER A 579 19.04 2.66 24.48
C SER A 579 20.06 3.39 23.61
N TYR A 580 20.29 2.92 22.38
CA TYR A 580 21.15 3.59 21.43
C TYR A 580 20.56 4.95 20.97
N GLU A 581 19.28 4.97 20.61
CA GLU A 581 18.60 6.18 20.15
C GLU A 581 18.60 7.28 21.23
N THR A 582 18.33 6.92 22.47
CA THR A 582 18.24 7.90 23.58
C THR A 582 19.62 8.34 24.09
N LYS A 583 20.58 7.41 24.22
CA LYS A 583 21.88 7.71 24.83
C LYS A 583 22.96 8.17 23.85
N VAL A 584 22.86 7.78 22.58
CA VAL A 584 23.88 8.04 21.56
C VAL A 584 23.35 8.99 20.47
N TRP A 585 22.26 8.60 19.80
CA TRP A 585 21.76 9.31 18.63
C TRP A 585 21.13 10.67 18.95
N LEU A 586 20.22 10.74 19.93
CA LEU A 586 19.55 11.98 20.31
C LEU A 586 20.53 13.05 20.84
N PRO A 587 21.50 12.74 21.72
CA PRO A 587 22.52 13.70 22.13
C PRO A 587 23.42 14.15 20.99
N TYR A 588 23.73 13.25 20.03
CA TYR A 588 24.50 13.63 18.84
C TYR A 588 23.72 14.64 17.98
N MET A 589 22.44 14.36 17.69
CA MET A 589 21.59 15.26 16.91
C MET A 589 21.45 16.64 17.57
N PHE A 590 21.23 16.66 18.89
CA PHE A 590 21.17 17.90 19.66
C PHE A 590 22.47 18.71 19.56
N LYS A 591 23.62 18.06 19.77
CA LYS A 591 24.93 18.71 19.70
C LYS A 591 25.26 19.23 18.31
N LYS A 592 24.90 18.45 17.27
CA LYS A 592 25.20 18.78 15.86
C LYS A 592 24.32 19.90 15.32
N TYR A 593 22.99 19.83 15.53
CA TYR A 593 22.03 20.72 14.88
C TYR A 593 21.61 21.92 15.74
N ILE A 594 21.55 21.76 17.06
CA ILE A 594 21.17 22.85 17.97
C ILE A 594 22.41 23.60 18.47
N LEU A 595 23.42 22.88 18.94
CA LEU A 595 24.67 23.50 19.40
C LEU A 595 25.70 23.73 18.28
N GLN A 596 25.39 23.35 17.04
CA GLN A 596 26.24 23.52 15.83
C GLN A 596 27.70 23.04 16.00
N LYS A 597 27.94 22.03 16.87
CA LYS A 597 29.27 21.48 17.08
C LYS A 597 29.66 20.52 15.95
N LYS A 598 30.87 20.65 15.44
CA LYS A 598 31.44 19.66 14.50
C LYS A 598 31.82 18.40 15.30
N ILE A 599 30.97 17.37 15.22
CA ILE A 599 31.17 16.09 15.92
C ILE A 599 31.06 14.99 14.86
N GLU A 600 31.94 14.01 14.95
CA GLU A 600 31.87 12.81 14.09
C GLU A 600 30.56 12.04 14.33
N ARG A 601 30.10 11.42 13.27
CA ARG A 601 28.89 10.62 13.31
C ARG A 601 29.15 9.38 14.19
N PRO A 602 28.31 9.08 15.19
CA PRO A 602 28.50 7.89 16.01
C PRO A 602 28.35 6.63 15.15
N PRO A 603 29.05 5.54 15.53
CA PRO A 603 28.92 4.27 14.83
C PRO A 603 27.45 3.83 14.80
N GLN A 604 27.00 3.33 13.68
CA GLN A 604 25.64 2.79 13.54
C GLN A 604 25.56 1.46 14.31
N ILE A 605 24.37 1.12 14.83
CA ILE A 605 24.13 -0.20 15.49
C ILE A 605 24.42 -1.35 14.52
N ILE A 606 24.28 -1.09 13.22
CA ILE A 606 24.53 -2.02 12.14
C ILE A 606 25.35 -1.27 11.09
N GLU A 607 26.53 -1.77 10.80
CA GLU A 607 27.35 -1.25 9.71
C GLU A 607 26.70 -1.61 8.38
N LYS A 608 26.42 -0.60 7.56
CA LYS A 608 26.04 -0.84 6.17
C LYS A 608 27.22 -1.48 5.46
N SER A 609 27.01 -2.55 4.74
CA SER A 609 28.01 -3.01 3.79
C SER A 609 28.32 -1.85 2.85
N GLU A 610 29.60 -1.46 2.75
CA GLU A 610 30.04 -0.47 1.77
C GLU A 610 29.77 -1.01 0.36
N LYS A 611 28.56 -0.78 -0.15
CA LYS A 611 28.31 -0.90 -1.58
C LYS A 611 28.69 0.42 -2.21
N THR A 612 29.84 0.42 -2.82
CA THR A 612 30.25 1.38 -3.83
C THR A 612 29.20 1.37 -4.95
N PHE A 613 28.28 2.33 -4.92
CA PHE A 613 27.49 2.66 -6.09
C PHE A 613 28.40 3.54 -6.98
N ALA A 614 29.10 2.89 -7.91
CA ALA A 614 29.66 3.56 -9.07
C ALA A 614 28.56 3.77 -10.12
#